data_1cb744176a4bb8ff39a8be7bb553817b
#
_entry.id   1cb744176a4bb8ff39a8be7bb553817b
#
_cell.length_a   1.000
_cell.length_b   1.000
_cell.length_c   1.000
_cell.angle_alpha   90.00
_cell.angle_beta   90.00
_cell.angle_gamma   90.00
#
_symmetry.space_group_name_H-M   'P 1'
#
loop_
_entity.id
_entity.type
_entity.pdbx_description
1 polymer ?
#
loop_
_entity_poly.entity_id
_entity_poly.type
_entity_poly.pdbx_seq_one_letter_code
_entity_poly.pdbx_strand_id
1 'polypeptide(L)'
;MLKTFLKENRSWILLPAAVILLNLGTFWLYRMEMEPFIYGTVLSGVVCTLVIGLRFRKFVDGCRKREQVISSVKPDAPDVFGLNPEVFLGEEESRTERDYREMLRCLRNRALHQEQQFMVEREDMEDYYTKWVHQIKTPISVMRLVLREEDTPENRRLLSELFQIEQYVEMVLHYIRLDSSGNDLMIREYALDDLIRESIRKFSSLFINRNVRLEYRKVEGVRVTDKKYFACVLEQILSNAIKYTDTYVRIEADDRGRIRIEDDGPGIEASDIPRIFEKGYTGCNGRQEMKSSGLGLYLCSRAAKKISVEIDVDSEPGRGTVFSLKLPEQIKILD
;
A
#
# COMPACT_ATOMS: atom_id res chain seq x y z
N MET A 1 -10.91 2.95 -37.14
CA MET A 1 -10.35 1.76 -37.80
C MET A 1 -10.30 1.92 -39.33
N LEU A 2 -11.40 2.17 -40.08
CA LEU A 2 -11.38 2.26 -41.53
C LEU A 2 -10.46 3.38 -42.06
N LYS A 3 -10.52 4.58 -41.47
CA LYS A 3 -9.63 5.71 -41.86
C LYS A 3 -8.15 5.41 -41.64
N THR A 4 -7.79 4.70 -40.58
CA THR A 4 -6.41 4.31 -40.25
C THR A 4 -5.93 3.25 -41.24
N PHE A 5 -6.74 2.22 -41.53
CA PHE A 5 -6.46 1.22 -42.55
C PHE A 5 -6.19 1.83 -43.92
N LEU A 6 -7.06 2.78 -44.36
CA LEU A 6 -6.91 3.46 -45.65
C LEU A 6 -5.60 4.29 -45.71
N LYS A 7 -5.20 4.91 -44.60
CA LYS A 7 -3.96 5.70 -44.53
C LYS A 7 -2.71 4.81 -44.59
N GLU A 8 -2.71 3.71 -43.84
CA GLU A 8 -1.56 2.77 -43.78
C GLU A 8 -1.41 1.93 -45.04
N ASN A 9 -2.51 1.59 -45.73
CA ASN A 9 -2.49 0.75 -46.93
C ASN A 9 -2.74 1.53 -48.23
N ARG A 10 -2.40 2.84 -48.25
CA ARG A 10 -2.65 3.75 -49.40
C ARG A 10 -2.08 3.18 -50.72
N SER A 11 -0.86 2.65 -50.70
CA SER A 11 -0.21 2.06 -51.88
C SER A 11 -0.94 0.86 -52.45
N TRP A 12 -1.54 0.01 -51.59
CA TRP A 12 -2.33 -1.16 -52.02
C TRP A 12 -3.71 -0.81 -52.52
N ILE A 13 -4.29 0.30 -52.07
CA ILE A 13 -5.59 0.78 -52.55
C ILE A 13 -5.44 1.46 -53.94
N LEU A 14 -4.27 2.02 -54.21
CA LEU A 14 -3.98 2.60 -55.52
C LEU A 14 -3.67 1.54 -56.60
N LEU A 15 -3.33 0.28 -56.20
CA LEU A 15 -2.99 -0.80 -57.11
C LEU A 15 -4.12 -1.16 -58.08
N PRO A 16 -5.41 -1.28 -57.68
CA PRO A 16 -6.54 -1.50 -58.62
C PRO A 16 -6.66 -0.39 -59.66
N ALA A 17 -6.49 0.87 -59.26
CA ALA A 17 -6.54 2.01 -60.18
C ALA A 17 -5.40 1.92 -61.22
N ALA A 18 -4.18 1.53 -60.78
CA ALA A 18 -3.07 1.35 -61.67
C ALA A 18 -3.29 0.21 -62.67
N VAL A 19 -3.86 -0.92 -62.21
CA VAL A 19 -4.22 -2.06 -63.07
C VAL A 19 -5.29 -1.67 -64.10
N ILE A 20 -6.31 -0.94 -63.70
CA ILE A 20 -7.35 -0.44 -64.63
C ILE A 20 -6.74 0.49 -65.69
N LEU A 21 -5.87 1.43 -65.25
CA LEU A 21 -5.18 2.33 -66.17
C LEU A 21 -4.28 1.58 -67.20
N LEU A 22 -3.62 0.55 -66.74
CA LEU A 22 -2.74 -0.30 -67.58
C LEU A 22 -3.59 -1.09 -68.60
N ASN A 23 -4.71 -1.63 -68.19
CA ASN A 23 -5.69 -2.32 -69.03
C ASN A 23 -6.29 -1.36 -70.09
N LEU A 24 -6.65 -0.11 -69.67
CA LEU A 24 -7.12 0.93 -70.61
C LEU A 24 -6.04 1.30 -71.62
N GLY A 25 -4.76 1.40 -71.20
CA GLY A 25 -3.63 1.70 -72.09
C GLY A 25 -3.41 0.57 -73.16
N THR A 26 -3.49 -0.70 -72.70
CA THR A 26 -3.38 -1.84 -73.64
C THR A 26 -4.53 -1.90 -74.61
N PHE A 27 -5.79 -1.68 -74.15
CA PHE A 27 -6.96 -1.61 -74.99
C PHE A 27 -6.81 -0.51 -76.10
N TRP A 28 -6.42 0.67 -75.74
CA TRP A 28 -6.23 1.77 -76.65
C TRP A 28 -5.11 1.52 -77.71
N LEU A 29 -4.03 0.85 -77.27
CA LEU A 29 -2.89 0.60 -78.12
C LEU A 29 -3.17 -0.52 -79.14
N TYR A 30 -3.88 -1.59 -78.74
CA TYR A 30 -4.08 -2.76 -79.58
C TYR A 30 -5.45 -2.82 -80.30
N ARG A 31 -6.32 -1.78 -80.15
CA ARG A 31 -7.67 -1.74 -80.71
C ARG A 31 -8.46 -3.05 -80.55
N MET A 32 -8.38 -3.66 -79.36
CA MET A 32 -9.07 -4.92 -79.04
C MET A 32 -10.56 -4.76 -79.00
N GLU A 33 -11.31 -5.89 -79.19
CA GLU A 33 -12.77 -5.93 -78.97
C GLU A 33 -13.15 -5.59 -77.54
N MET A 34 -14.30 -4.94 -77.35
CA MET A 34 -14.75 -4.46 -76.03
C MET A 34 -15.04 -5.54 -75.03
N GLU A 35 -15.51 -6.74 -75.47
CA GLU A 35 -15.94 -7.80 -74.57
C GLU A 35 -14.79 -8.36 -73.72
N PRO A 36 -13.63 -8.76 -74.24
CA PRO A 36 -12.51 -9.26 -73.43
C PRO A 36 -11.99 -8.23 -72.44
N PHE A 37 -12.02 -6.93 -72.80
CA PHE A 37 -11.62 -5.84 -71.92
C PHE A 37 -12.53 -5.74 -70.69
N ILE A 38 -13.87 -5.80 -70.88
CA ILE A 38 -14.83 -5.73 -69.80
C ILE A 38 -14.65 -6.92 -68.83
N TYR A 39 -14.54 -8.15 -69.38
CA TYR A 39 -14.32 -9.35 -68.55
C TYR A 39 -13.02 -9.25 -67.74
N GLY A 40 -11.93 -8.84 -68.34
CA GLY A 40 -10.62 -8.68 -67.69
C GLY A 40 -10.68 -7.62 -66.54
N THR A 41 -11.37 -6.52 -66.77
CA THR A 41 -11.50 -5.45 -65.77
C THR A 41 -12.40 -5.88 -64.61
N VAL A 42 -13.52 -6.56 -64.88
CA VAL A 42 -14.41 -7.08 -63.83
C VAL A 42 -13.68 -8.14 -62.98
N LEU A 43 -12.98 -9.07 -63.64
CA LEU A 43 -12.24 -10.13 -62.94
C LEU A 43 -11.13 -9.55 -62.04
N SER A 44 -10.36 -8.59 -62.54
CA SER A 44 -9.31 -7.91 -61.74
C SER A 44 -9.92 -7.10 -60.58
N GLY A 45 -11.08 -6.48 -60.76
CA GLY A 45 -11.83 -5.78 -59.71
C GLY A 45 -12.27 -6.73 -58.57
N VAL A 46 -12.78 -7.90 -58.93
CA VAL A 46 -13.17 -8.93 -57.94
C VAL A 46 -11.97 -9.42 -57.14
N VAL A 47 -10.87 -9.76 -57.83
CA VAL A 47 -9.63 -10.21 -57.16
C VAL A 47 -9.09 -9.14 -56.22
N CYS A 48 -9.01 -7.86 -56.67
CA CYS A 48 -8.55 -6.75 -55.83
C CYS A 48 -9.45 -6.55 -54.60
N THR A 49 -10.76 -6.60 -54.77
CA THR A 49 -11.73 -6.47 -53.65
C THR A 49 -11.54 -7.58 -52.62
N LEU A 50 -11.34 -8.81 -53.08
CA LEU A 50 -11.09 -9.98 -52.22
C LEU A 50 -9.78 -9.83 -51.42
N VAL A 51 -8.69 -9.41 -52.07
CA VAL A 51 -7.38 -9.16 -51.43
C VAL A 51 -7.47 -8.04 -50.40
N ILE A 52 -8.15 -6.94 -50.73
CA ILE A 52 -8.35 -5.82 -49.78
C ILE A 52 -9.20 -6.27 -48.58
N GLY A 53 -10.25 -7.07 -48.83
CA GLY A 53 -11.11 -7.63 -47.77
C GLY A 53 -10.35 -8.54 -46.80
N LEU A 54 -9.50 -9.44 -47.32
CA LEU A 54 -8.64 -10.30 -46.49
C LEU A 54 -7.63 -9.50 -45.66
N ARG A 55 -7.00 -8.48 -46.25
CA ARG A 55 -6.09 -7.58 -45.54
C ARG A 55 -6.79 -6.76 -44.46
N PHE A 56 -8.00 -6.27 -44.73
CA PHE A 56 -8.79 -5.55 -43.76
C PHE A 56 -9.14 -6.44 -42.56
N ARG A 57 -9.53 -7.70 -42.78
CA ARG A 57 -9.76 -8.66 -41.69
C ARG A 57 -8.50 -8.83 -40.83
N LYS A 58 -7.35 -9.12 -41.44
CA LYS A 58 -6.06 -9.24 -40.71
C LYS A 58 -5.72 -7.97 -39.90
N PHE A 59 -5.99 -6.80 -40.49
CA PHE A 59 -5.76 -5.54 -39.78
C PHE A 59 -6.66 -5.35 -38.56
N VAL A 60 -7.98 -5.66 -38.71
CA VAL A 60 -8.94 -5.54 -37.58
C VAL A 60 -8.60 -6.52 -36.47
N ASP A 61 -8.24 -7.76 -36.81
CA ASP A 61 -7.84 -8.76 -35.81
C ASP A 61 -6.56 -8.35 -35.07
N GLY A 62 -5.58 -7.78 -35.77
CA GLY A 62 -4.37 -7.23 -35.16
C GLY A 62 -4.67 -6.02 -34.27
N CYS A 63 -5.62 -5.15 -34.62
CA CYS A 63 -6.03 -4.05 -33.78
C CYS A 63 -6.74 -4.52 -32.51
N ARG A 64 -7.64 -5.51 -32.61
CA ARG A 64 -8.33 -6.08 -31.44
C ARG A 64 -7.36 -6.73 -30.45
N LYS A 65 -6.40 -7.52 -30.93
CA LYS A 65 -5.38 -8.14 -30.10
C LYS A 65 -4.54 -7.09 -29.37
N ARG A 66 -4.11 -6.03 -30.07
CA ARG A 66 -3.36 -4.92 -29.44
C ARG A 66 -4.17 -4.16 -28.39
N GLU A 67 -5.46 -3.94 -28.64
CA GLU A 67 -6.36 -3.27 -27.69
C GLU A 67 -6.57 -4.11 -26.41
N GLN A 68 -6.66 -5.44 -26.54
CA GLN A 68 -6.69 -6.36 -25.40
C GLN A 68 -5.41 -6.30 -24.57
N VAL A 69 -4.23 -6.31 -25.19
CA VAL A 69 -2.94 -6.16 -24.48
C VAL A 69 -2.86 -4.81 -23.76
N ILE A 70 -3.26 -3.71 -24.43
CA ILE A 70 -3.25 -2.37 -23.81
C ILE A 70 -4.22 -2.31 -22.62
N SER A 71 -5.39 -2.94 -22.72
CA SER A 71 -6.37 -2.94 -21.62
C SER A 71 -5.88 -3.75 -20.41
N SER A 72 -5.10 -4.81 -20.63
CA SER A 72 -4.55 -5.64 -19.56
C SER A 72 -3.32 -5.02 -18.87
N VAL A 73 -2.68 -4.02 -19.47
CA VAL A 73 -1.50 -3.31 -18.90
C VAL A 73 -1.89 -2.00 -18.20
N LYS A 74 -3.19 -1.63 -18.16
CA LYS A 74 -3.63 -0.44 -17.43
C LYS A 74 -3.45 -0.61 -15.92
N PRO A 75 -3.13 0.48 -15.17
CA PRO A 75 -2.87 0.41 -13.71
C PRO A 75 -4.03 -0.15 -12.88
N ASP A 76 -5.26 -0.09 -13.40
CA ASP A 76 -6.48 -0.57 -12.74
C ASP A 76 -6.85 -2.02 -13.10
N ALA A 77 -6.01 -2.72 -13.90
CA ALA A 77 -6.27 -4.12 -14.24
C ALA A 77 -5.72 -5.04 -13.14
N PRO A 78 -6.55 -5.92 -12.56
CA PRO A 78 -6.06 -6.93 -11.65
C PRO A 78 -5.09 -7.85 -12.40
N ASP A 79 -3.91 -8.04 -11.85
CA ASP A 79 -2.91 -9.00 -12.36
C ASP A 79 -2.14 -8.63 -13.64
N VAL A 80 -1.46 -7.49 -13.63
CA VAL A 80 -0.58 -7.06 -14.73
C VAL A 80 0.61 -8.03 -14.93
N PHE A 81 1.06 -8.74 -13.89
CA PHE A 81 2.24 -9.60 -13.93
C PHE A 81 1.98 -11.05 -14.38
N GLY A 82 0.74 -11.53 -14.30
CA GLY A 82 0.35 -12.88 -14.73
C GLY A 82 0.14 -13.03 -16.23
N LEU A 83 -0.12 -11.96 -16.95
CA LEU A 83 -0.40 -11.99 -18.37
C LEU A 83 0.89 -12.10 -19.20
N ASN A 84 1.10 -13.28 -19.77
CA ASN A 84 2.19 -13.48 -20.72
C ASN A 84 1.84 -12.77 -22.05
N PRO A 85 2.52 -11.67 -22.42
CA PRO A 85 2.23 -10.95 -23.68
C PRO A 85 2.40 -11.85 -24.93
N GLU A 86 3.07 -12.98 -24.80
CA GLU A 86 3.27 -13.97 -25.86
C GLU A 86 1.97 -14.67 -26.28
N VAL A 87 1.01 -14.81 -25.37
CA VAL A 87 -0.28 -15.48 -25.65
C VAL A 87 -1.16 -14.67 -26.59
N PHE A 88 -0.97 -13.35 -26.63
CA PHE A 88 -1.84 -12.44 -27.40
C PHE A 88 -1.31 -12.08 -28.80
N LEU A 89 -0.04 -12.38 -29.09
CA LEU A 89 0.56 -12.07 -30.38
C LEU A 89 0.63 -13.36 -31.20
N GLY A 90 -0.10 -13.40 -32.33
CA GLY A 90 -0.20 -14.61 -33.19
C GLY A 90 1.13 -15.04 -33.84
N GLU A 91 1.11 -16.24 -34.47
CA GLU A 91 2.29 -16.91 -35.02
C GLU A 91 2.89 -16.24 -36.28
N GLU A 92 2.13 -15.41 -37.01
CA GLU A 92 2.65 -14.71 -38.21
C GLU A 92 3.34 -13.41 -37.82
N GLU A 93 4.65 -13.44 -37.81
CA GLU A 93 5.49 -12.33 -37.36
C GLU A 93 6.01 -11.45 -38.49
N SER A 94 5.52 -10.22 -38.52
CA SER A 94 6.27 -9.11 -39.13
C SER A 94 7.54 -8.83 -38.31
N ARG A 95 8.64 -8.43 -38.95
CA ARG A 95 9.90 -8.03 -38.27
C ARG A 95 9.62 -7.01 -37.15
N THR A 96 8.75 -6.06 -37.41
CA THR A 96 8.33 -5.02 -36.44
C THR A 96 7.61 -5.63 -35.22
N GLU A 97 6.81 -6.67 -35.39
CA GLU A 97 6.14 -7.34 -34.26
C GLU A 97 7.12 -8.13 -33.39
N ARG A 98 8.15 -8.71 -33.99
CA ARG A 98 9.25 -9.35 -33.25
C ARG A 98 10.03 -8.35 -32.40
N ASP A 99 10.40 -7.20 -32.99
CA ASP A 99 11.13 -6.14 -32.30
C ASP A 99 10.31 -5.58 -31.12
N TYR A 100 9.00 -5.37 -31.30
CA TYR A 100 8.10 -4.97 -30.20
C TYR A 100 8.00 -6.02 -29.10
N ARG A 101 7.93 -7.29 -29.46
CA ARG A 101 7.84 -8.39 -28.49
C ARG A 101 9.11 -8.49 -27.66
N GLU A 102 10.27 -8.38 -28.30
CA GLU A 102 11.56 -8.36 -27.62
C GLU A 102 11.68 -7.16 -26.68
N MET A 103 11.25 -5.99 -27.11
CA MET A 103 11.22 -4.77 -26.28
C MET A 103 10.30 -4.94 -25.05
N LEU A 104 9.12 -5.51 -25.22
CA LEU A 104 8.19 -5.79 -24.12
C LEU A 104 8.78 -6.81 -23.14
N ARG A 105 9.44 -7.87 -23.63
CA ARG A 105 10.14 -8.85 -22.78
C ARG A 105 11.25 -8.18 -21.96
N CYS A 106 12.08 -7.35 -22.60
CA CYS A 106 13.14 -6.62 -21.93
C CYS A 106 12.58 -5.68 -20.84
N LEU A 107 11.54 -4.92 -21.14
CA LEU A 107 10.89 -4.03 -20.17
C LEU A 107 10.28 -4.80 -19.00
N ARG A 108 9.57 -5.90 -19.25
CA ARG A 108 9.01 -6.76 -18.21
C ARG A 108 10.10 -7.35 -17.32
N ASN A 109 11.15 -7.94 -17.92
CA ASN A 109 12.23 -8.52 -17.15
C ASN A 109 12.94 -7.46 -16.29
N ARG A 110 13.11 -6.25 -16.82
CA ARG A 110 13.66 -5.13 -16.05
C ARG A 110 12.75 -4.73 -14.88
N ALA A 111 11.44 -4.64 -15.10
CA ALA A 111 10.49 -4.33 -14.05
C ALA A 111 10.48 -5.40 -12.94
N LEU A 112 10.42 -6.69 -13.32
CA LEU A 112 10.50 -7.80 -12.39
C LEU A 112 11.82 -7.81 -11.59
N HIS A 113 12.92 -7.54 -12.25
CA HIS A 113 14.23 -7.47 -11.59
C HIS A 113 14.31 -6.30 -10.61
N GLN A 114 13.79 -5.13 -10.98
CA GLN A 114 13.70 -3.98 -10.07
C GLN A 114 12.82 -4.26 -8.85
N GLU A 115 11.68 -4.92 -9.06
CA GLU A 115 10.79 -5.34 -7.96
C GLU A 115 11.47 -6.32 -7.03
N GLN A 116 12.14 -7.35 -7.57
CA GLN A 116 12.91 -8.30 -6.77
C GLN A 116 14.03 -7.62 -5.99
N GLN A 117 14.79 -6.72 -6.61
CA GLN A 117 15.82 -5.95 -5.92
C GLN A 117 15.24 -5.12 -4.79
N PHE A 118 14.13 -4.43 -5.03
CA PHE A 118 13.44 -3.64 -4.01
C PHE A 118 12.96 -4.50 -2.83
N MET A 119 12.45 -5.71 -3.10
CA MET A 119 12.04 -6.65 -2.05
C MET A 119 13.24 -7.13 -1.21
N VAL A 120 14.36 -7.48 -1.86
CA VAL A 120 15.60 -7.91 -1.17
C VAL A 120 16.17 -6.77 -0.31
N GLU A 121 16.32 -5.56 -0.87
CA GLU A 121 16.81 -4.40 -0.12
C GLU A 121 15.95 -4.10 1.11
N ARG A 122 14.66 -4.29 0.99
CA ARG A 122 13.70 -4.09 2.06
C ARG A 122 13.83 -5.15 3.16
N GLU A 123 13.98 -6.42 2.78
CA GLU A 123 14.22 -7.53 3.72
C GLU A 123 15.55 -7.35 4.46
N ASP A 124 16.62 -6.98 3.76
CA ASP A 124 17.92 -6.66 4.34
C ASP A 124 17.82 -5.50 5.36
N MET A 125 17.04 -4.48 5.03
CA MET A 125 16.80 -3.33 5.92
C MET A 125 16.05 -3.77 7.19
N GLU A 126 15.01 -4.60 7.08
CA GLU A 126 14.24 -5.13 8.20
C GLU A 126 15.12 -5.97 9.13
N ASP A 127 15.93 -6.85 8.55
CA ASP A 127 16.89 -7.68 9.27
C ASP A 127 17.96 -6.83 9.98
N TYR A 128 18.52 -5.84 9.30
CA TYR A 128 19.48 -4.92 9.87
C TYR A 128 18.94 -4.19 11.11
N TYR A 129 17.75 -3.58 10.98
CA TYR A 129 17.16 -2.85 12.11
C TYR A 129 16.71 -3.77 13.24
N THR A 130 16.26 -4.97 12.93
CA THR A 130 15.92 -5.96 13.97
C THR A 130 17.16 -6.32 14.80
N LYS A 131 18.31 -6.59 14.15
CA LYS A 131 19.59 -6.83 14.84
C LYS A 131 20.04 -5.61 15.62
N TRP A 132 19.94 -4.43 15.03
CA TRP A 132 20.32 -3.16 15.67
C TRP A 132 19.52 -2.90 16.95
N VAL A 133 18.21 -3.12 16.95
CA VAL A 133 17.37 -2.99 18.16
C VAL A 133 17.79 -3.98 19.24
N HIS A 134 18.10 -5.22 18.89
CA HIS A 134 18.60 -6.18 19.87
C HIS A 134 19.93 -5.72 20.50
N GLN A 135 20.83 -5.16 19.70
CA GLN A 135 22.09 -4.61 20.18
C GLN A 135 21.92 -3.41 21.10
N ILE A 136 20.92 -2.54 20.86
CA ILE A 136 20.64 -1.39 21.72
C ILE A 136 19.90 -1.82 23.00
N LYS A 137 19.02 -2.81 22.97
CA LYS A 137 18.33 -3.31 24.18
C LYS A 137 19.31 -3.85 25.23
N THR A 138 20.43 -4.40 24.82
CA THR A 138 21.45 -4.94 25.73
C THR A 138 22.03 -3.86 26.65
N PRO A 139 22.66 -2.78 26.16
CA PRO A 139 23.18 -1.72 27.02
C PRO A 139 22.08 -1.00 27.80
N ILE A 140 20.88 -0.83 27.26
CA ILE A 140 19.72 -0.31 28.00
C ILE A 140 19.40 -1.19 29.21
N SER A 141 19.41 -2.51 29.05
CA SER A 141 19.15 -3.44 30.15
C SER A 141 20.22 -3.37 31.24
N VAL A 142 21.49 -3.21 30.85
CA VAL A 142 22.60 -3.03 31.79
C VAL A 142 22.45 -1.70 32.59
N MET A 143 22.18 -0.59 31.87
CA MET A 143 21.94 0.71 32.53
C MET A 143 20.76 0.63 33.49
N ARG A 144 19.69 -0.07 33.12
CA ARG A 144 18.53 -0.27 34.00
C ARG A 144 18.87 -1.06 35.26
N LEU A 145 19.71 -2.08 35.16
CA LEU A 145 20.16 -2.83 36.33
C LEU A 145 20.97 -1.93 37.29
N VAL A 146 21.96 -1.19 36.80
CA VAL A 146 22.79 -0.28 37.60
C VAL A 146 21.92 0.79 38.25
N LEU A 147 21.01 1.41 37.52
CA LEU A 147 20.14 2.48 38.09
C LEU A 147 19.13 1.96 39.12
N ARG A 148 18.87 0.66 39.18
CA ARG A 148 17.99 0.03 40.18
C ARG A 148 18.70 -0.40 41.46
N GLU A 149 20.02 -0.36 41.51
CA GLU A 149 20.78 -0.69 42.73
C GLU A 149 20.49 0.26 43.87
N GLU A 150 20.26 1.56 43.55
CA GLU A 150 19.92 2.55 44.52
C GLU A 150 18.65 3.32 44.13
N ASP A 151 17.66 3.39 45.03
CA ASP A 151 16.40 4.11 44.78
C ASP A 151 16.52 5.60 45.12
N THR A 152 17.28 6.35 44.32
CA THR A 152 17.43 7.79 44.45
C THR A 152 16.46 8.52 43.48
N PRO A 153 16.08 9.80 43.81
CA PRO A 153 15.27 10.60 42.87
C PRO A 153 15.91 10.76 41.50
N GLU A 154 17.26 10.89 41.45
CA GLU A 154 18.05 10.98 40.23
C GLU A 154 17.95 9.70 39.40
N ASN A 155 18.12 8.53 40.05
CA ASN A 155 18.01 7.23 39.38
C ASN A 155 16.61 6.99 38.84
N ARG A 156 15.56 7.37 39.59
CA ARG A 156 14.16 7.26 39.08
C ARG A 156 13.95 8.13 37.84
N ARG A 157 14.50 9.34 37.81
CA ARG A 157 14.46 10.22 36.65
C ARG A 157 15.18 9.60 35.45
N LEU A 158 16.42 9.11 35.66
CA LEU A 158 17.19 8.44 34.60
C LEU A 158 16.50 7.19 34.09
N LEU A 159 15.87 6.39 34.94
CA LEU A 159 15.05 5.24 34.54
C LEU A 159 13.86 5.64 33.66
N SER A 160 13.24 6.79 33.92
CA SER A 160 12.16 7.34 33.09
C SER A 160 12.67 7.74 31.70
N GLU A 161 13.81 8.40 31.62
CA GLU A 161 14.43 8.75 30.33
C GLU A 161 14.87 7.50 29.55
N LEU A 162 15.43 6.51 30.25
CA LEU A 162 15.82 5.22 29.65
C LEU A 162 14.61 4.49 29.08
N PHE A 163 13.47 4.52 29.76
CA PHE A 163 12.22 3.97 29.25
C PHE A 163 11.75 4.70 27.98
N GLN A 164 11.88 6.03 27.91
CA GLN A 164 11.56 6.78 26.69
C GLN A 164 12.44 6.35 25.51
N ILE A 165 13.74 6.15 25.74
CA ILE A 165 14.67 5.66 24.72
C ILE A 165 14.20 4.28 24.21
N GLU A 166 13.81 3.37 25.11
CA GLU A 166 13.23 2.07 24.70
C GLU A 166 11.99 2.23 23.83
N GLN A 167 11.09 3.15 24.20
CA GLN A 167 9.88 3.40 23.41
C GLN A 167 10.23 3.91 21.99
N TYR A 168 11.25 4.78 21.85
CA TYR A 168 11.71 5.22 20.53
C TYR A 168 12.31 4.08 19.71
N VAL A 169 13.10 3.20 20.32
CA VAL A 169 13.68 2.04 19.65
C VAL A 169 12.59 1.07 19.20
N GLU A 170 11.57 0.79 20.03
CA GLU A 170 10.43 -0.04 19.64
C GLU A 170 9.59 0.61 18.52
N MET A 171 9.41 1.93 18.58
CA MET A 171 8.71 2.68 17.52
C MET A 171 9.40 2.53 16.15
N VAL A 172 10.73 2.55 16.09
CA VAL A 172 11.48 2.32 14.83
C VAL A 172 11.22 0.91 14.30
N LEU A 173 11.22 -0.11 15.15
CA LEU A 173 10.88 -1.48 14.73
C LEU A 173 9.46 -1.60 14.19
N HIS A 174 8.50 -0.99 14.88
CA HIS A 174 7.10 -0.99 14.42
C HIS A 174 6.96 -0.28 13.08
N TYR A 175 7.66 0.84 12.87
CA TYR A 175 7.66 1.56 11.60
C TYR A 175 8.11 0.66 10.44
N ILE A 176 9.21 -0.06 10.61
CA ILE A 176 9.80 -0.91 9.56
C ILE A 176 8.88 -2.10 9.28
N ARG A 177 8.40 -2.79 10.33
CA ARG A 177 7.48 -3.93 10.17
C ARG A 177 6.13 -3.58 9.58
N LEU A 178 5.63 -2.36 9.79
CA LEU A 178 4.38 -1.91 9.19
C LEU A 178 4.53 -1.65 7.69
N ASP A 179 5.74 -1.34 7.24
CA ASP A 179 6.05 -1.14 5.82
C ASP A 179 6.37 -2.45 5.09
N SER A 180 6.69 -3.55 5.82
CA SER A 180 6.94 -4.85 5.21
C SER A 180 5.66 -5.44 4.61
N SER A 181 5.77 -5.93 3.37
CA SER A 181 4.65 -6.54 2.62
C SER A 181 4.32 -7.96 3.10
N GLY A 182 5.12 -8.49 4.04
CA GLY A 182 4.92 -9.81 4.61
C GLY A 182 3.64 -9.84 5.46
N ASN A 183 2.76 -10.77 5.12
CA ASN A 183 1.52 -11.04 5.85
C ASN A 183 1.83 -11.83 7.14
N ASP A 184 2.70 -11.26 8.01
CA ASP A 184 3.17 -11.91 9.25
C ASP A 184 2.18 -11.70 10.41
N LEU A 185 0.88 -11.56 10.08
CA LEU A 185 -0.18 -11.42 11.08
C LEU A 185 -0.42 -12.75 11.80
N MET A 186 -0.12 -12.78 13.08
CA MET A 186 -0.45 -13.90 13.96
C MET A 186 -1.80 -13.68 14.64
N ILE A 187 -2.87 -13.89 13.88
CA ILE A 187 -4.24 -13.69 14.34
C ILE A 187 -4.65 -14.85 15.24
N ARG A 188 -4.98 -14.56 16.51
CA ARG A 188 -5.44 -15.52 17.51
C ARG A 188 -6.49 -14.90 18.42
N GLU A 189 -7.18 -15.72 19.17
CA GLU A 189 -8.06 -15.31 20.24
C GLU A 189 -7.27 -14.93 21.49
N TYR A 190 -7.58 -13.76 22.04
CA TYR A 190 -6.99 -13.25 23.28
C TYR A 190 -8.06 -12.69 24.20
N ALA A 191 -7.91 -12.92 25.51
CA ALA A 191 -8.69 -12.21 26.52
C ALA A 191 -8.27 -10.72 26.51
N LEU A 192 -9.25 -9.82 26.34
CA LEU A 192 -8.98 -8.38 26.28
C LEU A 192 -8.34 -7.87 27.56
N ASP A 193 -8.78 -8.36 28.72
CA ASP A 193 -8.24 -7.99 30.03
C ASP A 193 -6.74 -8.26 30.12
N ASP A 194 -6.27 -9.40 29.58
CA ASP A 194 -4.86 -9.77 29.60
C ASP A 194 -4.02 -8.82 28.75
N LEU A 195 -4.49 -8.47 27.55
CA LEU A 195 -3.79 -7.55 26.64
C LEU A 195 -3.69 -6.14 27.26
N ILE A 196 -4.78 -5.65 27.83
CA ILE A 196 -4.82 -4.32 28.48
C ILE A 196 -3.91 -4.32 29.71
N ARG A 197 -4.01 -5.32 30.57
CA ARG A 197 -3.16 -5.42 31.78
C ARG A 197 -1.69 -5.54 31.47
N GLU A 198 -1.33 -6.24 30.39
CA GLU A 198 0.07 -6.37 29.96
C GLU A 198 0.63 -4.99 29.56
N SER A 199 -0.15 -4.24 28.78
CA SER A 199 0.21 -2.85 28.42
C SER A 199 0.27 -1.94 29.64
N ILE A 200 -0.70 -1.96 30.56
CA ILE A 200 -0.69 -1.20 31.80
C ILE A 200 0.58 -1.52 32.63
N ARG A 201 0.92 -2.80 32.77
CA ARG A 201 2.11 -3.22 33.54
C ARG A 201 3.40 -2.66 32.95
N LYS A 202 3.50 -2.59 31.63
CA LYS A 202 4.65 -2.01 30.94
C LYS A 202 4.86 -0.53 31.31
N PHE A 203 3.78 0.23 31.47
CA PHE A 203 3.80 1.65 31.81
C PHE A 203 3.69 1.96 33.30
N SER A 204 3.66 0.95 34.17
CA SER A 204 3.44 1.14 35.63
C SER A 204 4.43 2.10 36.28
N SER A 205 5.71 2.04 35.90
CA SER A 205 6.73 2.96 36.40
C SER A 205 6.45 4.42 36.02
N LEU A 206 5.91 4.68 34.82
CA LEU A 206 5.55 6.04 34.41
C LEU A 206 4.35 6.57 35.18
N PHE A 207 3.32 5.76 35.44
CA PHE A 207 2.20 6.13 36.28
C PHE A 207 2.66 6.56 37.67
N ILE A 208 3.57 5.78 38.28
CA ILE A 208 4.12 6.07 39.61
C ILE A 208 4.99 7.31 39.59
N ASN A 209 5.93 7.41 38.66
CA ASN A 209 6.89 8.53 38.59
C ASN A 209 6.26 9.89 38.30
N ARG A 210 5.15 9.88 37.53
CA ARG A 210 4.37 11.08 37.22
C ARG A 210 3.22 11.33 38.17
N ASN A 211 3.03 10.47 39.16
CA ASN A 211 1.92 10.52 40.12
C ASN A 211 0.54 10.55 39.43
N VAL A 212 0.40 9.82 38.33
CA VAL A 212 -0.85 9.72 37.58
C VAL A 212 -1.70 8.59 38.15
N ARG A 213 -2.95 8.90 38.49
CA ARG A 213 -3.92 7.92 38.99
C ARG A 213 -4.48 7.08 37.83
N LEU A 214 -4.34 5.75 37.91
CA LEU A 214 -4.94 4.83 36.99
C LEU A 214 -6.30 4.36 37.50
N GLU A 215 -7.35 4.60 36.73
CA GLU A 215 -8.69 4.08 36.95
C GLU A 215 -8.95 2.97 35.91
N TYR A 216 -8.86 1.71 36.35
CA TYR A 216 -9.06 0.57 35.45
C TYR A 216 -10.20 -0.33 35.94
N ARG A 217 -11.15 -0.59 35.06
CA ARG A 217 -12.21 -1.58 35.28
C ARG A 217 -11.90 -2.85 34.49
N LYS A 218 -11.95 -4.00 35.17
CA LYS A 218 -11.73 -5.31 34.53
C LYS A 218 -12.64 -5.48 33.31
N VAL A 219 -12.06 -5.99 32.22
CA VAL A 219 -12.75 -6.19 30.94
C VAL A 219 -13.01 -7.67 30.74
N GLU A 220 -14.26 -8.03 30.44
CA GLU A 220 -14.62 -9.40 30.09
C GLU A 220 -14.73 -9.55 28.57
N GLY A 221 -14.38 -10.72 28.07
CA GLY A 221 -14.51 -11.09 26.66
C GLY A 221 -13.21 -11.44 25.99
N VAL A 222 -13.35 -12.19 24.91
CA VAL A 222 -12.26 -12.65 24.02
C VAL A 222 -12.43 -11.97 22.67
N ARG A 223 -11.33 -11.58 22.03
CA ARG A 223 -11.32 -11.01 20.70
C ARG A 223 -10.23 -11.62 19.86
N VAL A 224 -10.51 -11.71 18.57
CA VAL A 224 -9.59 -12.18 17.55
C VAL A 224 -8.74 -11.00 17.09
N THR A 225 -7.43 -11.06 17.30
CA THR A 225 -6.51 -9.99 16.89
C THR A 225 -5.08 -10.50 16.78
N ASP A 226 -4.18 -9.65 16.27
CA ASP A 226 -2.75 -9.85 16.42
C ASP A 226 -2.26 -9.10 17.67
N LYS A 227 -1.71 -9.88 18.61
CA LYS A 227 -1.24 -9.34 19.90
C LYS A 227 -0.21 -8.22 19.75
N LYS A 228 0.73 -8.36 18.82
CA LYS A 228 1.84 -7.39 18.65
C LYS A 228 1.33 -6.07 18.11
N TYR A 229 0.50 -6.11 17.06
CA TYR A 229 -0.08 -4.90 16.47
C TYR A 229 -1.08 -4.23 17.41
N PHE A 230 -1.89 -5.02 18.12
CA PHE A 230 -2.82 -4.46 19.09
C PHE A 230 -2.10 -3.84 20.28
N ALA A 231 -1.05 -4.48 20.81
CA ALA A 231 -0.21 -3.89 21.86
C ALA A 231 0.43 -2.57 21.38
N CYS A 232 0.92 -2.49 20.14
CA CYS A 232 1.45 -1.26 19.57
C CYS A 232 0.42 -0.11 19.59
N VAL A 233 -0.84 -0.39 19.21
CA VAL A 233 -1.94 0.60 19.26
C VAL A 233 -2.22 1.05 20.69
N LEU A 234 -2.41 0.10 21.58
CA LEU A 234 -2.77 0.35 22.97
C LEU A 234 -1.67 1.10 23.72
N GLU A 235 -0.43 0.66 23.57
CA GLU A 235 0.74 1.26 24.21
C GLU A 235 0.99 2.70 23.73
N GLN A 236 0.79 2.97 22.45
CA GLN A 236 0.96 4.31 21.92
C GLN A 236 -0.09 5.30 22.47
N ILE A 237 -1.34 4.86 22.57
CA ILE A 237 -2.41 5.68 23.15
C ILE A 237 -2.18 5.87 24.66
N LEU A 238 -1.79 4.82 25.39
CA LEU A 238 -1.43 4.92 26.80
C LEU A 238 -0.25 5.85 27.04
N SER A 239 0.79 5.75 26.21
CA SER A 239 1.95 6.64 26.29
C SER A 239 1.54 8.11 26.14
N ASN A 240 0.65 8.41 25.19
CA ASN A 240 0.13 9.74 24.99
C ASN A 240 -0.75 10.18 26.19
N ALA A 241 -1.68 9.35 26.63
CA ALA A 241 -2.53 9.65 27.78
C ALA A 241 -1.68 9.98 29.02
N ILE A 242 -0.67 9.16 29.36
CA ILE A 242 0.21 9.40 30.51
C ILE A 242 1.06 10.65 30.29
N LYS A 243 1.46 10.94 29.06
CA LYS A 243 2.29 12.10 28.72
C LYS A 243 1.55 13.42 28.94
N TYR A 244 0.29 13.47 28.55
CA TYR A 244 -0.49 14.72 28.50
C TYR A 244 -1.49 14.88 29.65
N THR A 245 -1.81 13.82 30.40
CA THR A 245 -2.72 13.91 31.54
C THR A 245 -2.20 14.81 32.65
N ASP A 246 -3.11 15.48 33.34
CA ASP A 246 -2.80 16.26 34.53
C ASP A 246 -2.87 15.39 35.80
N THR A 247 -3.92 14.55 35.97
CA THR A 247 -4.14 13.82 37.22
C THR A 247 -4.48 12.33 37.04
N TYR A 248 -5.24 11.94 36.03
CA TYR A 248 -5.69 10.55 35.88
C TYR A 248 -5.77 10.07 34.43
N VAL A 249 -5.61 8.77 34.29
CA VAL A 249 -5.97 8.04 33.05
C VAL A 249 -6.99 6.98 33.41
N ARG A 250 -8.14 6.98 32.72
CA ARG A 250 -9.19 6.00 32.88
C ARG A 250 -9.24 5.06 31.70
N ILE A 251 -9.39 3.75 31.97
CA ILE A 251 -9.52 2.72 30.94
C ILE A 251 -10.75 1.90 31.25
N GLU A 252 -11.67 1.92 30.32
CA GLU A 252 -12.92 1.16 30.38
C GLU A 252 -13.12 0.40 29.08
N ALA A 253 -13.80 -0.74 29.12
CA ALA A 253 -14.25 -1.42 27.92
C ALA A 253 -15.69 -1.87 28.09
N ASP A 254 -16.47 -1.78 27.02
CA ASP A 254 -17.84 -2.27 26.98
C ASP A 254 -17.91 -3.72 26.49
N ASP A 255 -19.07 -4.36 26.66
CA ASP A 255 -19.33 -5.75 26.29
C ASP A 255 -19.20 -6.00 24.77
N ARG A 256 -19.17 -4.94 23.98
CA ARG A 256 -19.00 -4.98 22.51
C ARG A 256 -17.54 -4.91 22.08
N GLY A 257 -16.60 -4.91 23.04
CA GLY A 257 -15.16 -4.83 22.78
C GLY A 257 -14.67 -3.44 22.40
N ARG A 258 -15.41 -2.37 22.74
CA ARG A 258 -14.95 -0.99 22.59
C ARG A 258 -14.18 -0.61 23.84
N ILE A 259 -12.90 -0.27 23.68
CA ILE A 259 -12.01 0.17 24.75
C ILE A 259 -11.93 1.68 24.70
N ARG A 260 -12.18 2.36 25.80
CA ARG A 260 -12.05 3.80 25.96
C ARG A 260 -10.86 4.10 26.87
N ILE A 261 -10.01 4.98 26.42
CA ILE A 261 -8.85 5.47 27.16
C ILE A 261 -9.01 6.99 27.26
N GLU A 262 -9.25 7.48 28.45
CA GLU A 262 -9.54 8.88 28.78
C GLU A 262 -8.40 9.47 29.60
N ASP A 263 -7.98 10.66 29.27
CA ASP A 263 -7.08 11.51 30.06
C ASP A 263 -7.74 12.87 30.34
N ASP A 264 -7.34 13.52 31.41
CA ASP A 264 -7.78 14.86 31.83
C ASP A 264 -6.76 15.96 31.46
N GLY A 265 -6.00 15.75 30.40
CA GLY A 265 -4.97 16.67 29.94
C GLY A 265 -5.53 17.91 29.21
N PRO A 266 -4.67 18.66 28.53
CA PRO A 266 -5.05 19.92 27.87
C PRO A 266 -6.02 19.76 26.69
N GLY A 267 -6.27 18.53 26.25
CA GLY A 267 -7.11 18.25 25.09
C GLY A 267 -6.43 18.62 23.76
N ILE A 268 -7.18 18.43 22.67
CA ILE A 268 -6.74 18.64 21.29
C ILE A 268 -7.67 19.64 20.62
N GLU A 269 -7.12 20.62 19.92
CA GLU A 269 -7.90 21.57 19.13
C GLU A 269 -8.68 20.84 18.03
N ALA A 270 -9.92 21.22 17.79
CA ALA A 270 -10.79 20.60 16.79
C ALA A 270 -10.18 20.62 15.37
N SER A 271 -9.39 21.64 15.06
CA SER A 271 -8.65 21.77 13.79
C SER A 271 -7.52 20.73 13.64
N ASP A 272 -6.99 20.24 14.77
CA ASP A 272 -5.87 19.30 14.79
C ASP A 272 -6.34 17.85 14.75
N ILE A 273 -7.54 17.53 15.27
CA ILE A 273 -8.08 16.15 15.33
C ILE A 273 -7.97 15.39 14.00
N PRO A 274 -8.34 15.93 12.84
CA PRO A 274 -8.20 15.20 11.57
C PRO A 274 -6.75 14.88 11.18
N ARG A 275 -5.79 15.61 11.76
CA ARG A 275 -4.38 15.60 11.38
C ARG A 275 -3.47 14.85 12.34
N ILE A 276 -3.93 14.53 13.55
CA ILE A 276 -3.10 13.87 14.57
C ILE A 276 -2.51 12.52 14.13
N PHE A 277 -3.10 11.90 13.11
CA PHE A 277 -2.63 10.66 12.51
C PHE A 277 -1.76 10.86 11.26
N GLU A 278 -1.49 12.11 10.84
CA GLU A 278 -0.58 12.40 9.73
C GLU A 278 0.89 12.17 10.15
N LYS A 279 1.71 11.67 9.21
CA LYS A 279 3.13 11.40 9.46
C LYS A 279 3.90 12.69 9.82
N GLY A 280 4.52 12.71 10.99
CA GLY A 280 5.34 13.84 11.45
C GLY A 280 4.51 15.02 11.97
N TYR A 281 3.19 14.88 12.10
CA TYR A 281 2.36 15.94 12.65
C TYR A 281 2.53 16.03 14.16
N THR A 282 2.82 17.23 14.64
CA THR A 282 2.88 17.58 16.06
C THR A 282 1.97 18.78 16.28
N GLY A 283 0.86 18.59 16.97
CA GLY A 283 -0.08 19.68 17.31
C GLY A 283 0.57 20.81 18.10
N CYS A 284 -0.21 21.83 18.46
CA CYS A 284 0.27 22.99 19.21
C CYS A 284 0.99 22.61 20.50
N ASN A 285 0.46 21.64 21.25
CA ASN A 285 1.04 21.16 22.51
C ASN A 285 2.39 20.43 22.31
N GLY A 286 2.54 19.68 21.19
CA GLY A 286 3.78 18.97 20.88
C GLY A 286 4.95 19.87 20.45
N ARG A 287 4.65 21.04 19.86
CA ARG A 287 5.67 22.03 19.46
C ARG A 287 6.27 22.78 20.65
N GLN A 288 5.48 23.04 21.69
CA GLN A 288 5.95 23.75 22.89
C GLN A 288 6.93 22.90 23.72
N GLU A 289 6.78 21.58 23.72
CA GLU A 289 7.62 20.68 24.50
C GLU A 289 8.87 20.16 23.78
N MET A 290 9.05 20.40 22.47
CA MET A 290 10.15 19.86 21.61
C MET A 290 10.39 18.33 21.71
N LYS A 291 9.46 17.55 22.29
CA LYS A 291 9.66 16.13 22.67
C LYS A 291 8.86 15.12 21.87
N SER A 292 8.13 15.53 20.82
CA SER A 292 7.32 14.58 20.06
C SER A 292 7.77 14.48 18.61
N SER A 293 8.03 13.25 18.15
CA SER A 293 8.45 12.95 16.77
C SER A 293 7.30 13.05 15.74
N GLY A 294 6.04 13.13 16.21
CA GLY A 294 4.86 13.05 15.34
C GLY A 294 4.68 11.71 14.63
N LEU A 295 5.42 10.67 15.02
CA LEU A 295 5.35 9.35 14.41
C LEU A 295 4.43 8.38 15.16
N GLY A 296 4.22 8.59 16.46
CA GLY A 296 3.53 7.64 17.31
C GLY A 296 2.09 7.35 16.89
N LEU A 297 1.23 8.39 16.80
CA LEU A 297 -0.16 8.22 16.38
C LEU A 297 -0.28 7.81 14.91
N TYR A 298 0.64 8.23 14.05
CA TYR A 298 0.73 7.73 12.67
C TYR A 298 0.93 6.22 12.63
N LEU A 299 1.87 5.68 13.40
CA LEU A 299 2.12 4.23 13.50
C LEU A 299 0.94 3.50 14.14
N CYS A 300 0.34 4.10 15.17
CA CYS A 300 -0.87 3.61 15.81
C CYS A 300 -2.00 3.41 14.78
N SER A 301 -2.28 4.43 13.95
CA SER A 301 -3.30 4.36 12.89
C SER A 301 -2.98 3.27 11.85
N ARG A 302 -1.72 3.14 11.43
CA ARG A 302 -1.30 2.10 10.49
C ARG A 302 -1.43 0.69 11.07
N ALA A 303 -1.01 0.50 12.32
CA ALA A 303 -1.14 -0.77 13.03
C ALA A 303 -2.61 -1.15 13.20
N ALA A 304 -3.46 -0.20 13.60
CA ALA A 304 -4.90 -0.39 13.75
C ALA A 304 -5.56 -0.81 12.42
N LYS A 305 -5.23 -0.15 11.30
CA LYS A 305 -5.72 -0.52 9.97
C LYS A 305 -5.35 -1.95 9.59
N LYS A 306 -4.11 -2.38 9.90
CA LYS A 306 -3.62 -3.73 9.57
C LYS A 306 -4.39 -4.84 10.30
N ILE A 307 -4.93 -4.55 11.49
CA ILE A 307 -5.76 -5.48 12.30
C ILE A 307 -7.24 -5.10 12.33
N SER A 308 -7.68 -4.22 11.43
CA SER A 308 -9.07 -3.76 11.30
C SER A 308 -9.67 -3.17 12.59
N VAL A 309 -8.85 -2.52 13.41
CA VAL A 309 -9.30 -1.76 14.59
C VAL A 309 -9.63 -0.34 14.16
N GLU A 310 -10.84 0.13 14.50
CA GLU A 310 -11.25 1.51 14.31
C GLU A 310 -10.83 2.35 15.53
N ILE A 311 -10.27 3.53 15.28
CA ILE A 311 -9.86 4.49 16.32
C ILE A 311 -10.71 5.74 16.15
N ASP A 312 -11.49 6.07 17.18
CA ASP A 312 -12.22 7.32 17.28
C ASP A 312 -11.58 8.21 18.37
N VAL A 313 -11.60 9.51 18.15
CA VAL A 313 -11.03 10.50 19.08
C VAL A 313 -12.08 11.56 19.38
N ASP A 314 -12.35 11.75 20.66
CA ASP A 314 -13.19 12.83 21.18
C ASP A 314 -12.35 13.66 22.15
N SER A 315 -12.20 14.96 21.87
CA SER A 315 -11.34 15.85 22.64
C SER A 315 -11.80 17.29 22.57
N GLU A 316 -11.79 17.94 23.74
CA GLU A 316 -12.06 19.36 23.85
C GLU A 316 -10.89 20.04 24.58
N PRO A 317 -10.42 21.21 24.14
CA PRO A 317 -9.38 21.96 24.83
C PRO A 317 -9.75 22.24 26.30
N GLY A 318 -8.86 21.88 27.22
CA GLY A 318 -9.03 22.02 28.65
C GLY A 318 -9.92 20.97 29.33
N ARG A 319 -10.37 19.94 28.61
CA ARG A 319 -11.19 18.84 29.18
C ARG A 319 -10.56 17.47 29.04
N GLY A 320 -9.48 17.36 28.28
CA GLY A 320 -8.80 16.11 28.06
C GLY A 320 -9.16 15.44 26.73
N THR A 321 -8.75 14.18 26.61
CA THR A 321 -8.93 13.40 25.37
C THR A 321 -9.44 12.00 25.69
N VAL A 322 -10.36 11.51 24.87
CA VAL A 322 -10.88 10.14 24.88
C VAL A 322 -10.56 9.46 23.57
N PHE A 323 -9.70 8.45 23.60
CA PHE A 323 -9.51 7.52 22.49
C PHE A 323 -10.42 6.32 22.65
N SER A 324 -11.18 6.01 21.61
CA SER A 324 -12.06 4.84 21.57
C SER A 324 -11.57 3.85 20.53
N LEU A 325 -11.27 2.63 20.97
CA LEU A 325 -10.81 1.53 20.10
C LEU A 325 -11.95 0.53 19.91
N LYS A 326 -12.35 0.28 18.68
CA LYS A 326 -13.36 -0.72 18.34
C LYS A 326 -12.70 -1.89 17.62
N LEU A 327 -12.65 -3.02 18.30
CA LEU A 327 -12.13 -4.26 17.73
C LEU A 327 -13.24 -4.92 16.89
N PRO A 328 -12.87 -5.49 15.73
CA PRO A 328 -13.81 -6.24 14.92
C PRO A 328 -14.21 -7.55 15.60
N GLU A 329 -15.43 -8.01 15.34
CA GLU A 329 -15.86 -9.35 15.77
C GLU A 329 -15.14 -10.45 14.99
N GLN A 330 -14.77 -10.15 13.72
CA GLN A 330 -13.97 -11.00 12.85
C GLN A 330 -12.98 -10.11 12.07
N ILE A 331 -11.73 -10.51 11.97
CA ILE A 331 -10.74 -9.79 11.17
C ILE A 331 -10.96 -10.15 9.70
N LYS A 332 -11.28 -9.14 8.87
CA LYS A 332 -11.17 -9.25 7.42
C LYS A 332 -9.69 -9.09 7.07
N ILE A 333 -9.04 -10.16 6.65
CA ILE A 333 -7.71 -10.07 6.05
C ILE A 333 -7.91 -9.31 4.74
N LEU A 334 -7.40 -8.10 4.67
CA LEU A 334 -7.29 -7.35 3.42
C LEU A 334 -6.04 -7.92 2.71
N ASP A 335 -6.31 -8.70 1.66
CA ASP A 335 -5.29 -9.22 0.72
C ASP A 335 -4.55 -8.09 0.01
#